data_bb77454f816901c5d872d32bb7d08da4
#
_entry.id   bb77454f816901c5d872d32bb7d08da4
#
_cell.length_a   1.000
_cell.length_b   1.000
_cell.length_c   1.000
_cell.angle_alpha   90.00
_cell.angle_beta   90.00
_cell.angle_gamma   90.00
#
_symmetry.space_group_name_H-M   'P 1'
#
loop_
_entity.id
_entity.type
_entity.pdbx_description
1 polymer ?
#
loop_
_entity_poly.entity_id
_entity_poly.type
_entity_poly.pdbx_seq_one_letter_code
_entity_poly.pdbx_strand_id
1 'polypeptide(L)'
;MNEKLITKTEEKEVKGKNLSRRLIWILLVIGIAAVIGIAVFVVLSLNRRGSEAKQTVMLLKKCLKDVNISTDMSELIIPSYSCNEEEFKILDLSEFKKLKRLEIGSYSFENVGKVRLNRLRELESIVVASHSFSNRPGVISVKDCNKLKEVVIGERSPTSRVLK
;
A
#
# COMPACT_ATOMS: atom_id res chain seq x y z
N MET A 1 -18.13 49.63 50.56
CA MET A 1 -16.93 49.42 49.68
C MET A 1 -16.69 47.97 49.31
N ASN A 2 -17.33 47.03 49.96
CA ASN A 2 -17.11 45.58 49.67
C ASN A 2 -18.05 44.95 48.61
N GLU A 3 -19.22 45.55 48.38
CA GLU A 3 -20.22 45.01 47.46
C GLU A 3 -19.81 45.10 45.97
N LYS A 4 -19.09 46.19 45.57
CA LYS A 4 -18.56 46.36 44.20
C LYS A 4 -17.40 45.39 43.85
N LEU A 5 -16.68 44.90 44.83
CA LEU A 5 -15.59 43.94 44.63
C LEU A 5 -16.11 42.51 44.41
N ILE A 6 -17.18 42.12 45.11
CA ILE A 6 -17.78 40.80 44.99
C ILE A 6 -18.44 40.60 43.63
N THR A 7 -19.18 41.59 43.12
CA THR A 7 -19.82 41.54 41.81
C THR A 7 -18.79 41.45 40.66
N LYS A 8 -17.64 42.12 40.80
CA LYS A 8 -16.58 42.12 39.80
C LYS A 8 -15.81 40.77 39.74
N THR A 9 -15.72 40.08 40.87
CA THR A 9 -15.07 38.78 40.97
C THR A 9 -15.96 37.68 40.40
N GLU A 10 -17.27 37.73 40.69
CA GLU A 10 -18.26 36.77 40.14
C GLU A 10 -18.41 36.94 38.61
N GLU A 11 -18.43 38.16 38.09
CA GLU A 11 -18.51 38.42 36.66
C GLU A 11 -17.26 37.94 35.88
N LYS A 12 -16.07 38.01 36.48
CA LYS A 12 -14.85 37.44 35.92
C LYS A 12 -14.86 35.89 35.91
N GLU A 13 -15.37 35.29 36.98
CA GLU A 13 -15.43 33.82 37.11
C GLU A 13 -16.44 33.21 36.14
N VAL A 14 -17.60 33.83 35.94
CA VAL A 14 -18.60 33.41 34.98
C VAL A 14 -18.12 33.54 33.53
N LYS A 15 -17.40 34.63 33.21
CA LYS A 15 -16.79 34.81 31.88
C LYS A 15 -15.69 33.77 31.60
N GLY A 16 -14.89 33.43 32.60
CA GLY A 16 -13.84 32.41 32.48
C GLY A 16 -14.41 31.00 32.23
N LYS A 17 -15.49 30.64 32.93
CA LYS A 17 -16.16 29.33 32.74
C LYS A 17 -16.79 29.19 31.36
N ASN A 18 -17.41 30.23 30.82
CA ASN A 18 -18.01 30.20 29.48
C ASN A 18 -16.96 30.16 28.37
N LEU A 19 -15.82 30.83 28.54
CA LEU A 19 -14.72 30.79 27.59
C LEU A 19 -14.08 29.38 27.55
N SER A 20 -13.89 28.74 28.68
CA SER A 20 -13.33 27.36 28.74
C SER A 20 -14.26 26.33 28.12
N ARG A 21 -15.58 26.42 28.31
CA ARG A 21 -16.56 25.56 27.65
C ARG A 21 -16.55 25.69 26.13
N ARG A 22 -16.46 26.90 25.60
CA ARG A 22 -16.36 27.13 24.14
C ARG A 22 -15.08 26.55 23.58
N LEU A 23 -13.96 26.69 24.25
CA LEU A 23 -12.70 26.08 23.84
C LEU A 23 -12.77 24.56 23.83
N ILE A 24 -13.40 23.94 24.84
CA ILE A 24 -13.60 22.49 24.88
C ILE A 24 -14.44 22.03 23.69
N TRP A 25 -15.54 22.71 23.36
CA TRP A 25 -16.37 22.39 22.21
C TRP A 25 -15.62 22.51 20.88
N ILE A 26 -14.80 23.57 20.72
CA ILE A 26 -13.97 23.76 19.51
C ILE A 26 -12.97 22.60 19.38
N LEU A 27 -12.28 22.23 20.45
CA LEU A 27 -11.33 21.12 20.44
C LEU A 27 -11.99 19.78 20.13
N LEU A 28 -13.20 19.53 20.65
CA LEU A 28 -13.99 18.33 20.34
C LEU A 28 -14.37 18.28 18.87
N VAL A 29 -14.83 19.38 18.28
CA VAL A 29 -15.20 19.43 16.86
C VAL A 29 -13.97 19.21 15.97
N ILE A 30 -12.83 19.80 16.30
CA ILE A 30 -11.57 19.59 15.57
C ILE A 30 -11.12 18.13 15.69
N GLY A 31 -11.22 17.54 16.88
CA GLY A 31 -10.88 16.12 17.12
C GLY A 31 -11.75 15.19 16.28
N ILE A 32 -13.06 15.40 16.25
CA ILE A 32 -13.98 14.59 15.45
C ILE A 32 -13.69 14.74 13.94
N ALA A 33 -13.46 15.96 13.47
CA ALA A 33 -13.11 16.21 12.06
C ALA A 33 -11.81 15.52 11.65
N ALA A 34 -10.80 15.52 12.52
CA ALA A 34 -9.54 14.82 12.29
C ALA A 34 -9.74 13.30 12.19
N VAL A 35 -10.53 12.70 13.08
CA VAL A 35 -10.84 11.25 13.06
C VAL A 35 -11.58 10.87 11.79
N ILE A 36 -12.58 11.66 11.37
CA ILE A 36 -13.32 11.43 10.12
C ILE A 36 -12.36 11.55 8.92
N GLY A 37 -11.51 12.55 8.88
CA GLY A 37 -10.52 12.73 7.82
C GLY A 37 -9.58 11.54 7.69
N ILE A 38 -9.07 11.01 8.80
CA ILE A 38 -8.22 9.82 8.82
C ILE A 38 -9.00 8.60 8.33
N ALA A 39 -10.23 8.39 8.78
CA ALA A 39 -11.05 7.26 8.37
C ALA A 39 -11.34 7.28 6.86
N VAL A 40 -11.71 8.43 6.31
CA VAL A 40 -11.93 8.61 4.86
C VAL A 40 -10.64 8.35 4.08
N PHE A 41 -9.51 8.89 4.53
CA PHE A 41 -8.22 8.65 3.89
C PHE A 41 -7.85 7.17 3.87
N VAL A 42 -8.06 6.45 4.98
CA VAL A 42 -7.80 5.00 5.06
C VAL A 42 -8.70 4.24 4.09
N VAL A 43 -10.00 4.51 4.06
CA VAL A 43 -10.96 3.86 3.14
C VAL A 43 -10.58 4.08 1.68
N LEU A 44 -10.26 5.31 1.29
CA LEU A 44 -9.83 5.63 -0.08
C LEU A 44 -8.54 4.92 -0.45
N SER A 45 -7.57 4.84 0.47
CA SER A 45 -6.31 4.15 0.26
C SER A 45 -6.48 2.64 0.09
N LEU A 46 -7.37 2.02 0.87
CA LEU A 46 -7.69 0.59 0.76
C LEU A 46 -8.41 0.28 -0.56
N ASN A 47 -9.37 1.11 -0.95
CA ASN A 47 -10.12 0.94 -2.20
C ASN A 47 -9.20 1.06 -3.42
N ARG A 48 -8.27 2.02 -3.43
CA ARG A 48 -7.28 2.18 -4.49
C ARG A 48 -6.37 0.95 -4.62
N ARG A 49 -5.91 0.38 -3.50
CA ARG A 49 -5.09 -0.84 -3.51
C ARG A 49 -5.83 -2.05 -4.07
N GLY A 50 -7.09 -2.25 -3.67
CA GLY A 50 -7.91 -3.33 -4.23
C GLY A 50 -8.14 -3.20 -5.74
N SER A 51 -8.26 -1.98 -6.26
CA SER A 51 -8.36 -1.71 -7.69
C SER A 51 -7.08 -2.07 -8.45
N GLU A 52 -5.90 -1.70 -7.92
CA GLU A 52 -4.61 -2.01 -8.55
C GLU A 52 -4.34 -3.53 -8.59
N ALA A 53 -4.67 -4.26 -7.54
CA ALA A 53 -4.52 -5.72 -7.51
C ALA A 53 -5.45 -6.42 -8.52
N LYS A 54 -6.71 -5.99 -8.62
CA LYS A 54 -7.65 -6.50 -9.63
C LYS A 54 -7.17 -6.22 -11.05
N GLN A 55 -6.64 -5.02 -11.30
CA GLN A 55 -6.05 -4.67 -12.59
C GLN A 55 -4.85 -5.55 -12.90
N THR A 56 -3.98 -5.83 -11.94
CA THR A 56 -2.85 -6.77 -12.09
C THR A 56 -3.32 -8.15 -12.55
N VAL A 57 -4.33 -8.73 -11.90
CA VAL A 57 -4.86 -10.05 -12.29
C VAL A 57 -5.40 -10.02 -13.73
N MET A 58 -6.10 -8.97 -14.11
CA MET A 58 -6.63 -8.81 -15.47
C MET A 58 -5.50 -8.72 -16.51
N LEU A 59 -4.46 -7.92 -16.23
CA LEU A 59 -3.31 -7.78 -17.11
C LEU A 59 -2.49 -9.06 -17.20
N LEU A 60 -2.30 -9.79 -16.09
CA LEU A 60 -1.65 -11.09 -16.11
C LEU A 60 -2.43 -12.10 -16.98
N LYS A 61 -3.75 -12.16 -16.89
CA LYS A 61 -4.58 -12.99 -17.76
C LYS A 61 -4.48 -12.60 -19.23
N LYS A 62 -4.27 -11.33 -19.52
CA LYS A 62 -4.10 -10.82 -20.89
C LYS A 62 -2.74 -11.20 -21.47
N CYS A 63 -1.67 -11.05 -20.71
CA CYS A 63 -0.30 -11.31 -21.19
C CYS A 63 0.09 -12.80 -21.13
N LEU A 64 -0.50 -13.58 -20.21
CA LEU A 64 -0.24 -15.00 -20.03
C LEU A 64 -1.47 -15.84 -20.44
N LYS A 65 -1.80 -15.83 -21.72
CA LYS A 65 -3.04 -16.42 -22.26
C LYS A 65 -3.17 -17.92 -21.99
N ASP A 66 -2.05 -18.63 -21.96
CA ASP A 66 -2.00 -20.08 -21.78
C ASP A 66 -1.94 -20.51 -20.30
N VAL A 67 -1.91 -19.54 -19.37
CA VAL A 67 -1.84 -19.79 -17.93
C VAL A 67 -3.16 -19.42 -17.27
N ASN A 68 -3.75 -20.36 -16.56
CA ASN A 68 -4.96 -20.10 -15.77
C ASN A 68 -4.60 -19.28 -14.52
N ILE A 69 -4.58 -17.97 -14.63
CA ILE A 69 -4.28 -17.08 -13.51
C ILE A 69 -5.42 -17.03 -12.50
N SER A 70 -5.15 -17.55 -11.32
CA SER A 70 -6.04 -17.52 -10.14
C SER A 70 -5.31 -16.93 -8.94
N THR A 71 -5.98 -16.16 -8.12
CA THR A 71 -5.43 -15.63 -6.86
C THR A 71 -5.15 -16.71 -5.82
N ASP A 72 -5.65 -17.93 -6.04
CA ASP A 72 -5.44 -19.10 -5.17
C ASP A 72 -4.23 -19.95 -5.57
N MET A 73 -3.52 -19.58 -6.64
CA MET A 73 -2.34 -20.33 -7.09
C MET A 73 -1.20 -20.24 -6.07
N SER A 74 -0.46 -21.35 -5.95
CA SER A 74 0.72 -21.44 -5.08
C SER A 74 2.02 -21.03 -5.77
N GLU A 75 2.04 -21.06 -7.08
CA GLU A 75 3.20 -20.71 -7.90
C GLU A 75 2.78 -19.81 -9.05
N LEU A 76 3.54 -18.73 -9.26
CA LEU A 76 3.38 -17.84 -10.41
C LEU A 76 4.71 -17.77 -11.15
N ILE A 77 4.74 -18.37 -12.34
CA ILE A 77 5.91 -18.38 -13.21
C ILE A 77 5.60 -17.53 -14.43
N ILE A 78 6.36 -16.48 -14.62
CA ILE A 78 6.28 -15.55 -15.74
C ILE A 78 7.37 -15.93 -16.74
N PRO A 79 7.04 -16.31 -17.97
CA PRO A 79 8.04 -16.61 -19.00
C PRO A 79 8.89 -15.39 -19.33
N SER A 80 10.07 -15.63 -19.93
CA SER A 80 10.90 -14.54 -20.46
C SER A 80 10.17 -13.78 -21.59
N TYR A 81 10.48 -12.50 -21.73
CA TYR A 81 9.90 -11.61 -22.75
C TYR A 81 8.39 -11.42 -22.63
N SER A 82 7.85 -11.54 -21.42
CA SER A 82 6.40 -11.50 -21.19
C SER A 82 5.96 -10.25 -20.42
N CYS A 83 4.68 -9.89 -20.59
CA CYS A 83 4.01 -8.82 -19.85
C CYS A 83 4.69 -7.43 -19.96
N ASN A 84 5.11 -7.09 -21.18
CA ASN A 84 5.82 -5.84 -21.49
C ASN A 84 4.88 -4.74 -22.02
N GLU A 85 3.57 -4.90 -21.89
CA GLU A 85 2.58 -3.92 -22.32
C GLU A 85 2.75 -2.59 -21.56
N GLU A 86 2.57 -1.47 -22.27
CA GLU A 86 2.76 -0.14 -21.69
C GLU A 86 1.79 0.17 -20.53
N GLU A 87 0.59 -0.36 -20.57
CA GLU A 87 -0.40 -0.21 -19.51
C GLU A 87 -0.03 -0.92 -18.20
N PHE A 88 0.94 -1.87 -18.24
CA PHE A 88 1.37 -2.61 -17.06
C PHE A 88 2.39 -1.80 -16.23
N LYS A 89 1.91 -0.84 -15.45
CA LYS A 89 2.77 0.06 -14.64
C LYS A 89 3.03 -0.44 -13.22
N ILE A 90 2.12 -1.22 -12.67
CA ILE A 90 2.18 -1.73 -11.29
C ILE A 90 1.87 -3.22 -11.30
N LEU A 91 2.75 -4.02 -10.71
CA LEU A 91 2.52 -5.43 -10.41
C LEU A 91 2.17 -5.56 -8.92
N ASP A 92 0.89 -5.66 -8.60
CA ASP A 92 0.40 -5.82 -7.23
C ASP A 92 -0.15 -7.23 -7.02
N LEU A 93 0.63 -8.08 -6.38
CA LEU A 93 0.29 -9.47 -6.10
C LEU A 93 -0.33 -9.66 -4.69
N SER A 94 -0.76 -8.60 -4.03
CA SER A 94 -1.28 -8.66 -2.65
C SER A 94 -2.54 -9.54 -2.49
N GLU A 95 -3.24 -9.86 -3.56
CA GLU A 95 -4.39 -10.78 -3.56
C GLU A 95 -4.01 -12.27 -3.67
N PHE A 96 -2.78 -12.59 -4.04
CA PHE A 96 -2.31 -13.98 -4.21
C PHE A 96 -1.91 -14.61 -2.86
N LYS A 97 -2.87 -14.77 -1.96
CA LYS A 97 -2.62 -15.14 -0.54
C LYS A 97 -1.98 -16.51 -0.34
N LYS A 98 -2.13 -17.42 -1.29
CA LYS A 98 -1.57 -18.78 -1.25
C LYS A 98 -0.23 -18.89 -2.01
N LEU A 99 0.26 -17.79 -2.59
CA LEU A 99 1.49 -17.78 -3.37
C LEU A 99 2.69 -18.12 -2.50
N LYS A 100 3.41 -19.18 -2.88
CA LYS A 100 4.65 -19.67 -2.24
C LYS A 100 5.88 -19.33 -3.06
N ARG A 101 5.77 -19.38 -4.39
CA ARG A 101 6.86 -19.13 -5.32
C ARG A 101 6.46 -18.12 -6.38
N LEU A 102 7.31 -17.11 -6.56
CA LEU A 102 7.24 -16.16 -7.66
C LEU A 102 8.52 -16.27 -8.48
N GLU A 103 8.39 -16.57 -9.76
CA GLU A 103 9.50 -16.60 -10.70
C GLU A 103 9.18 -15.69 -11.89
N ILE A 104 10.11 -14.79 -12.20
CA ILE A 104 9.98 -13.82 -13.30
C ILE A 104 11.13 -14.03 -14.24
N GLY A 105 10.82 -14.41 -15.49
CA GLY A 105 11.79 -14.63 -16.54
C GLY A 105 12.45 -13.36 -17.04
N SER A 106 13.54 -13.50 -17.77
CA SER A 106 14.34 -12.37 -18.29
C SER A 106 13.53 -11.49 -19.25
N TYR A 107 13.84 -10.19 -19.28
CA TYR A 107 13.20 -9.23 -20.18
C TYR A 107 11.67 -9.19 -20.03
N SER A 108 11.18 -9.35 -18.83
CA SER A 108 9.75 -9.31 -18.53
C SER A 108 9.39 -8.11 -17.68
N PHE A 109 8.15 -7.63 -17.79
CA PHE A 109 7.66 -6.48 -17.05
C PHE A 109 8.47 -5.19 -17.25
N GLU A 110 9.02 -4.96 -18.44
CA GLU A 110 9.91 -3.80 -18.73
C GLU A 110 9.29 -2.46 -18.35
N ASN A 111 7.97 -2.31 -18.48
CA ASN A 111 7.24 -1.08 -18.20
C ASN A 111 6.71 -0.97 -16.76
N VAL A 112 6.92 -2.00 -15.92
CA VAL A 112 6.49 -1.99 -14.52
C VAL A 112 7.49 -1.21 -13.67
N GLY A 113 7.03 -0.13 -13.07
CA GLY A 113 7.84 0.71 -12.16
C GLY A 113 7.65 0.37 -10.68
N LYS A 114 6.67 -0.47 -10.33
CA LYS A 114 6.40 -0.81 -8.93
C LYS A 114 5.87 -2.22 -8.78
N VAL A 115 6.53 -2.99 -7.92
CA VAL A 115 6.09 -4.34 -7.52
C VAL A 115 5.67 -4.31 -6.06
N ARG A 116 4.51 -4.88 -5.75
CA ARG A 116 4.00 -5.00 -4.39
C ARG A 116 3.76 -6.47 -4.04
N LEU A 117 4.49 -6.93 -3.05
CA LEU A 117 4.42 -8.26 -2.47
C LEU A 117 4.08 -8.13 -0.98
N ASN A 118 2.86 -7.65 -0.70
CA ASN A 118 2.49 -7.30 0.66
C ASN A 118 1.51 -8.34 1.23
N ARG A 119 1.77 -8.76 2.47
CA ARG A 119 0.91 -9.72 3.20
C ARG A 119 0.75 -11.07 2.50
N LEU A 120 1.80 -11.51 1.80
CA LEU A 120 1.91 -12.84 1.22
C LEU A 120 2.56 -13.77 2.24
N ARG A 121 1.77 -14.22 3.21
CA ARG A 121 2.27 -14.97 4.37
C ARG A 121 2.82 -16.35 4.02
N GLU A 122 2.44 -16.90 2.88
CA GLU A 122 2.90 -18.20 2.38
C GLU A 122 4.12 -18.06 1.45
N LEU A 123 4.50 -16.86 1.03
CA LEU A 123 5.58 -16.64 0.08
C LEU A 123 6.93 -17.04 0.68
N GLU A 124 7.60 -17.98 0.02
CA GLU A 124 8.87 -18.57 0.44
C GLU A 124 10.04 -18.17 -0.46
N SER A 125 9.77 -17.99 -1.76
CA SER A 125 10.83 -17.70 -2.74
C SER A 125 10.39 -16.68 -3.78
N ILE A 126 11.31 -15.75 -4.11
CA ILE A 126 11.20 -14.78 -5.18
C ILE A 126 12.44 -14.91 -6.06
N VAL A 127 12.25 -15.21 -7.34
CA VAL A 127 13.32 -15.27 -8.34
C VAL A 127 12.98 -14.29 -9.47
N VAL A 128 13.83 -13.33 -9.70
CA VAL A 128 13.72 -12.37 -10.80
C VAL A 128 14.95 -12.54 -11.69
N ALA A 129 14.75 -12.94 -12.92
CA ALA A 129 15.84 -13.10 -13.88
C ALA A 129 16.35 -11.75 -14.40
N SER A 130 17.47 -11.77 -15.12
CA SER A 130 18.15 -10.56 -15.58
C SER A 130 17.31 -9.72 -16.56
N HIS A 131 17.54 -8.41 -16.54
CA HIS A 131 16.89 -7.43 -17.43
C HIS A 131 15.38 -7.29 -17.28
N SER A 132 14.79 -7.82 -16.21
CA SER A 132 13.37 -7.58 -15.91
C SER A 132 13.16 -6.21 -15.30
N PHE A 133 12.02 -5.57 -15.56
CA PHE A 133 11.72 -4.20 -15.11
C PHE A 133 12.69 -3.11 -15.61
N SER A 134 13.26 -3.29 -16.82
CA SER A 134 14.43 -2.54 -17.28
C SER A 134 14.15 -1.08 -17.66
N ASN A 135 12.93 -0.76 -18.12
CA ASN A 135 12.61 0.57 -18.64
C ASN A 135 12.27 1.61 -17.54
N ARG A 136 12.15 1.19 -16.30
CA ARG A 136 11.85 2.09 -15.18
C ARG A 136 12.63 1.67 -13.95
N PRO A 137 13.10 2.62 -13.12
CA PRO A 137 13.69 2.28 -11.83
C PRO A 137 12.59 1.66 -10.96
N GLY A 138 12.51 0.33 -10.98
CA GLY A 138 11.49 -0.42 -10.27
C GLY A 138 11.73 -0.41 -8.75
N VAL A 139 10.66 -0.29 -8.00
CA VAL A 139 10.68 -0.49 -6.55
C VAL A 139 9.95 -1.77 -6.21
N ILE A 140 10.66 -2.73 -5.61
CA ILE A 140 10.06 -3.95 -5.09
C ILE A 140 9.77 -3.74 -3.60
N SER A 141 8.49 -3.70 -3.25
CA SER A 141 8.02 -3.59 -1.87
C SER A 141 7.61 -4.96 -1.36
N VAL A 142 8.33 -5.48 -0.38
CA VAL A 142 8.01 -6.74 0.31
C VAL A 142 7.68 -6.42 1.75
N LYS A 143 6.45 -6.68 2.19
CA LYS A 143 5.99 -6.41 3.56
C LYS A 143 5.14 -7.56 4.07
N ASP A 144 5.30 -7.90 5.33
CA ASP A 144 4.49 -8.95 6.00
C ASP A 144 4.53 -10.31 5.26
N CYS A 145 5.71 -10.70 4.73
CA CYS A 145 5.99 -11.98 4.08
C CYS A 145 6.86 -12.83 5.00
N ASN A 146 6.28 -13.36 6.07
CA ASN A 146 7.01 -13.95 7.20
C ASN A 146 7.71 -15.28 6.87
N LYS A 147 7.28 -15.97 5.79
CA LYS A 147 7.89 -17.24 5.36
C LYS A 147 8.97 -17.07 4.28
N LEU A 148 9.24 -15.83 3.85
CA LEU A 148 10.19 -15.56 2.78
C LEU A 148 11.63 -15.93 3.21
N LYS A 149 12.21 -16.89 2.50
CA LYS A 149 13.55 -17.45 2.75
C LYS A 149 14.55 -17.03 1.68
N GLU A 150 14.08 -16.90 0.44
CA GLU A 150 14.93 -16.70 -0.72
C GLU A 150 14.49 -15.53 -1.57
N VAL A 151 15.44 -14.67 -1.93
CA VAL A 151 15.24 -13.58 -2.91
C VAL A 151 16.45 -13.55 -3.84
N VAL A 152 16.24 -13.92 -5.08
CA VAL A 152 17.27 -13.88 -6.14
C VAL A 152 16.87 -12.82 -7.15
N ILE A 153 17.76 -11.87 -7.40
CA ILE A 153 17.54 -10.81 -8.40
C ILE A 153 18.73 -10.83 -9.36
N GLY A 154 18.42 -11.06 -10.63
CA GLY A 154 19.41 -11.10 -11.71
C GLY A 154 19.96 -9.72 -12.05
N GLU A 155 21.03 -9.71 -12.83
CA GLU A 155 21.71 -8.48 -13.28
C GLU A 155 20.78 -7.55 -14.05
N ARG A 156 20.99 -6.24 -13.90
CA ARG A 156 20.23 -5.18 -14.58
C ARG A 156 18.70 -5.26 -14.33
N SER A 157 18.30 -6.02 -13.34
CA SER A 157 16.97 -5.90 -12.76
C SER A 157 17.04 -4.90 -11.59
N PRO A 158 15.98 -4.15 -11.29
CA PRO A 158 16.07 -3.09 -10.28
C PRO A 158 16.46 -3.64 -8.92
N THR A 159 17.67 -3.32 -8.49
CA THR A 159 18.24 -3.68 -7.18
C THR A 159 17.73 -2.82 -6.04
N SER A 160 16.77 -1.97 -6.28
CA SER A 160 16.38 -0.94 -5.34
C SER A 160 15.33 -1.41 -4.34
N ARG A 161 15.81 -1.56 -3.13
CA ARG A 161 15.07 -1.56 -1.86
C ARG A 161 14.00 -2.65 -1.74
N VAL A 162 14.45 -3.84 -1.36
CA VAL A 162 13.63 -4.73 -0.57
C VAL A 162 13.39 -4.03 0.77
N LEU A 163 12.28 -3.34 0.91
CA LEU A 163 11.82 -2.78 2.18
C LEU A 163 11.16 -3.93 2.95
N LYS A 164 11.86 -4.43 3.96
CA LYS A 164 11.32 -5.36 4.96
C LYS A 164 10.38 -4.63 5.90
#